data_ecd21a51789cab9fc6664a4efe15fd57
#
_entry.id   ecd21a51789cab9fc6664a4efe15fd57
#
_cell.length_a   1.000
_cell.length_b   1.000
_cell.length_c   1.000
_cell.angle_alpha   90.00
_cell.angle_beta   90.00
_cell.angle_gamma   90.00
#
_symmetry.space_group_name_H-M   'P 1'
#
loop_
_entity.id
_entity.type
_entity.pdbx_description
1 polymer ?
#
loop_
_entity_poly.entity_id
_entity_poly.type
_entity_poly.pdbx_seq_one_letter_code
_entity_poly.pdbx_strand_id
1 'polypeptide(L)' 'QDNSNIIKAAAHLLLDNKDLFQYYFQQMKEEEKQQFVDFPIYVFAN' A
#
# COMPACT_ATOMS: atom_id res chain seq x y z
N GLN A 1 5.14 -16.81 -3.77
CA GLN A 1 5.18 -15.59 -3.04
C GLN A 1 4.50 -14.43 -3.76
N ASP A 2 3.59 -13.83 -3.11
CA ASP A 2 2.72 -12.87 -3.78
C ASP A 2 2.75 -11.53 -3.04
N ASN A 3 3.27 -10.50 -3.70
CA ASN A 3 3.31 -9.15 -3.16
C ASN A 3 2.27 -8.26 -3.82
N SER A 4 1.25 -8.85 -4.42
CA SER A 4 0.33 -8.07 -5.23
C SER A 4 -0.38 -6.98 -4.43
N ASN A 5 -0.69 -7.22 -3.16
CA ASN A 5 -1.34 -6.18 -2.37
C ASN A 5 -0.43 -4.97 -2.17
N ILE A 6 0.86 -5.22 -1.94
CA ILE A 6 1.81 -4.12 -1.79
C ILE A 6 1.91 -3.34 -3.09
N ILE A 7 2.03 -4.07 -4.21
CA ILE A 7 2.17 -3.43 -5.51
C ILE A 7 0.92 -2.63 -5.85
N LYS A 8 -0.25 -3.24 -5.63
CA LYS A 8 -1.50 -2.56 -5.96
C LYS A 8 -1.71 -1.33 -5.09
N ALA A 9 -1.42 -1.44 -3.80
CA ALA A 9 -1.56 -0.29 -2.92
C ALA A 9 -0.64 0.84 -3.36
N ALA A 10 0.61 0.52 -3.68
CA ALA A 10 1.54 1.55 -4.13
C ALA A 10 1.08 2.20 -5.43
N ALA A 11 0.60 1.38 -6.36
CA ALA A 11 0.15 1.91 -7.64
C ALA A 11 -1.03 2.86 -7.46
N HIS A 12 -2.00 2.47 -6.64
CA HIS A 12 -3.15 3.34 -6.44
C HIS A 12 -2.80 4.58 -5.65
N LEU A 13 -1.82 4.47 -4.76
CA LEU A 13 -1.36 5.65 -4.05
C LEU A 13 -0.74 6.66 -5.01
N LEU A 14 0.05 6.17 -5.97
CA LEU A 14 0.63 7.05 -6.98
C LEU A 14 -0.42 7.67 -7.89
N LEU A 15 -1.52 6.96 -8.11
CA LEU A 15 -2.61 7.46 -8.93
C LEU A 15 -3.57 8.36 -8.14
N ASP A 16 -3.25 8.63 -6.90
CA ASP A 16 -4.09 9.44 -6.02
C ASP A 16 -5.47 8.82 -5.83
N ASN A 17 -5.52 7.49 -5.82
CA ASN A 17 -6.77 6.75 -5.62
C ASN A 17 -6.77 6.16 -4.22
N LYS A 18 -7.06 7.00 -3.25
CA LYS A 18 -6.88 6.61 -1.85
C LYS A 18 -7.90 5.57 -1.39
N ASP A 19 -9.07 5.55 -2.01
CA ASP A 19 -10.07 4.54 -1.65
C ASP A 19 -9.55 3.14 -1.93
N LEU A 20 -9.02 2.92 -3.14
CA LEU A 20 -8.48 1.62 -3.50
C LEU A 20 -7.17 1.34 -2.78
N PHE A 21 -6.38 2.39 -2.55
CA PHE A 21 -5.17 2.22 -1.75
C PHE A 21 -5.52 1.64 -0.38
N GLN A 22 -6.51 2.21 0.30
CA GLN A 22 -6.88 1.73 1.62
C GLN A 22 -7.42 0.31 1.57
N TYR A 23 -8.19 0.00 0.53
CA TYR A 23 -8.71 -1.34 0.38
C TYR A 23 -7.57 -2.36 0.34
N TYR A 24 -6.59 -2.12 -0.51
CA TYR A 24 -5.49 -3.06 -0.62
C TYR A 24 -4.58 -3.02 0.60
N PHE A 25 -4.43 -1.86 1.22
CA PHE A 25 -3.64 -1.77 2.42
C PHE A 25 -4.23 -2.63 3.54
N GLN A 26 -5.54 -2.63 3.66
CA GLN A 26 -6.19 -3.43 4.69
C GLN A 26 -6.11 -4.92 4.41
N GLN A 27 -5.90 -5.30 3.15
CA GLN A 27 -5.73 -6.71 2.81
C GLN A 27 -4.35 -7.22 3.21
N MET A 28 -3.43 -6.34 3.51
CA MET A 28 -2.07 -6.74 3.85
C MET A 28 -2.02 -7.39 5.22
N LYS A 29 -1.09 -8.34 5.36
CA LYS A 29 -0.77 -8.87 6.67
C LYS A 29 0.02 -7.84 7.46
N GLU A 30 0.10 -8.07 8.77
CA GLU A 30 0.78 -7.11 9.65
C GLU A 30 2.21 -6.85 9.21
N GLU A 31 2.92 -7.91 8.83
CA GLU A 31 4.30 -7.77 8.37
C GLU A 31 4.38 -6.92 7.12
N GLU A 32 3.42 -7.13 6.21
CA GLU A 32 3.42 -6.36 4.98
C GLU A 32 3.13 -4.89 5.25
N LYS A 33 2.23 -4.62 6.17
CA LYS A 33 1.92 -3.24 6.52
C LYS A 33 3.15 -2.54 7.08
N GLN A 34 3.90 -3.23 7.94
CA GLN A 34 5.12 -2.64 8.51
C GLN A 34 6.13 -2.33 7.42
N GLN A 35 6.29 -3.26 6.48
CA GLN A 35 7.22 -3.02 5.38
C GLN A 35 6.75 -1.87 4.51
N PHE A 36 5.45 -1.79 4.27
CA PHE A 36 4.93 -0.77 3.37
C PHE A 36 5.12 0.62 3.95
N VAL A 37 4.87 0.79 5.25
CA VAL A 37 4.99 2.12 5.84
C VAL A 37 6.44 2.60 5.88
N ASP A 38 7.41 1.70 5.72
CA ASP A 38 8.81 2.07 5.65
C ASP A 38 9.21 2.53 4.26
N PHE A 39 8.35 2.33 3.26
CA PHE A 39 8.66 2.76 1.90
C PHE A 39 8.53 4.27 1.79
N PRO A 40 9.43 4.91 1.03
CA PRO A 40 9.30 6.37 0.82
C PRO A 40 7.96 6.77 0.23
N ILE A 41 7.36 5.91 -0.59
CA ILE A 41 6.09 6.23 -1.22
C ILE A 41 4.96 6.39 -0.21
N TYR A 42 5.11 5.80 0.98
CA TYR A 42 4.04 5.87 1.97
C TYR A 42 3.75 7.31 2.39
N VAL A 43 4.71 8.18 2.21
CA VAL A 43 4.52 9.59 2.57
C VAL A 43 3.36 10.21 1.80
N PHE A 44 3.05 9.66 0.62
CA PHE A 44 1.94 10.17 -0.18
C PHE A 44 0.58 9.80 0.41
N ALA A 45 0.53 8.91 1.38
CA ALA A 45 -0.73 8.52 2.00
C ALA A 45 -1.23 9.56 3.01
N ASN A 46 -0.38 10.49 3.37
CA ASN A 46 -0.74 11.51 4.37
C ASN A 46 -1.29 12.77 3.73
#